data_7e5956bb2c8392c06231b2e6b6bd9f11
#
_entry.id   7e5956bb2c8392c06231b2e6b6bd9f11
#
_cell.length_a   1.000
_cell.length_b   1.000
_cell.length_c   1.000
_cell.angle_alpha   90.00
_cell.angle_beta   90.00
_cell.angle_gamma   90.00
#
_symmetry.space_group_name_H-M   'P 1'
#
loop_
_entity.id
_entity.type
_entity.pdbx_description
1 polymer ?
#
loop_
_entity_poly.entity_id
_entity_poly.type
_entity_poly.pdbx_seq_one_letter_code
_entity_poly.pdbx_strand_id
1 'polypeptide(L)'
;MLSPTPLEELLDLAADVIGCDRRTLPAGAAGSPFITLGGGLAQAVRLQARAGRQLGLAVDLAQLLGPAPLADVLARAVPVPAAVPGPPSGAGAVRALLPGQRAALAAERAAGAGAVCRVLSAELAGPLDVGALRRVLAVLGARHEGLRTVFADAPHGPVRRVLAACTPPLVTLEAAGAGGGGDPVAAVHGYLAARARQLVGRPGRPPLVFALSRLAGGAHLLSFVYHDAVADSWSAALLWQELLADYDRAVHRRPLVRGLRPGPDTAGRAAVAARPGGLRAAGERAERLRGFPAAVDLAGGAPRPAVFDVRGERLHVGLDVRLRDAADATARRAGVPHATVLLAAWALAVGRRAGLERLLVGCEVPRRATAALLGTLAPCSATVPVGCELEGGVDYFLRGVACAFSEALGCADLDAAELARELGVRPDRSRPVLTPVTFAARDELLPARAWAGALSARFHHGHAGAVMADAALTVLRWREDPLLRLEFAPAVLSRTRAVRLVREMRTTLAALTAASPHTPVDDLLPAPAGARGLALPLP
;
A
#
# COMPACT_ATOMS: atom_id res chain seq x y z
N MET A 1 24.57 30.00 19.82
CA MET A 1 23.89 29.50 18.61
C MET A 1 22.40 29.69 18.86
N LEU A 2 21.69 30.40 17.98
CA LEU A 2 20.23 30.53 18.08
C LEU A 2 19.63 29.15 17.85
N SER A 3 18.59 28.78 18.61
CA SER A 3 17.85 27.54 18.37
C SER A 3 17.22 27.61 16.96
N PRO A 4 17.22 26.50 16.18
CA PRO A 4 16.62 26.48 14.86
C PRO A 4 15.13 26.85 14.94
N THR A 5 14.63 27.53 13.92
CA THR A 5 13.21 27.83 13.83
C THR A 5 12.41 26.57 13.49
N PRO A 6 11.11 26.44 13.84
CA PRO A 6 10.29 25.30 13.46
C PRO A 6 10.28 25.02 11.94
N LEU A 7 10.47 26.07 11.13
CA LEU A 7 10.57 25.92 9.66
C LEU A 7 11.89 25.29 9.23
N GLU A 8 13.01 25.67 9.84
CA GLU A 8 14.32 25.05 9.61
C GLU A 8 14.30 23.59 9.99
N GLU A 9 13.74 23.26 11.17
CA GLU A 9 13.58 21.88 11.62
C GLU A 9 12.67 21.06 10.66
N LEU A 10 11.57 21.63 10.15
CA LEU A 10 10.71 20.96 9.19
C LEU A 10 11.45 20.68 7.86
N LEU A 11 12.27 21.62 7.41
CA LEU A 11 13.09 21.44 6.21
C LEU A 11 14.19 20.39 6.40
N ASP A 12 14.79 20.30 7.57
CA ASP A 12 15.75 19.24 7.91
C ASP A 12 15.07 17.86 7.90
N LEU A 13 13.87 17.78 8.49
CA LEU A 13 13.05 16.57 8.45
C LEU A 13 12.64 16.19 7.02
N ALA A 14 12.30 17.18 6.19
CA ALA A 14 11.93 16.97 4.79
C ALA A 14 13.12 16.40 4.00
N ALA A 15 14.31 16.96 4.15
CA ALA A 15 15.54 16.46 3.52
C ALA A 15 15.84 15.01 3.93
N ASP A 16 15.75 14.72 5.24
CA ASP A 16 16.02 13.39 5.79
C ASP A 16 15.02 12.33 5.28
N VAL A 17 13.71 12.63 5.20
CA VAL A 17 12.73 11.68 4.69
C VAL A 17 12.81 11.48 3.18
N ILE A 18 13.26 12.48 2.42
CA ILE A 18 13.53 12.39 0.98
C ILE A 18 14.84 11.61 0.72
N GLY A 19 15.74 11.60 1.69
CA GLY A 19 17.04 10.95 1.59
C GLY A 19 18.09 11.80 0.88
N CYS A 20 18.07 13.13 1.06
CA CYS A 20 19.05 14.07 0.50
C CYS A 20 19.73 14.89 1.61
N ASP A 21 20.90 15.48 1.29
CA ASP A 21 21.50 16.46 2.19
C ASP A 21 20.65 17.75 2.20
N ARG A 22 20.43 18.33 3.40
CA ARG A 22 19.72 19.60 3.55
C ARG A 22 20.28 20.72 2.65
N ARG A 23 21.59 20.70 2.43
CA ARG A 23 22.28 21.68 1.58
C ARG A 23 21.98 21.52 0.09
N THR A 24 21.47 20.35 -0.32
CA THR A 24 21.09 20.10 -1.72
C THR A 24 19.66 20.53 -2.03
N LEU A 25 18.86 20.89 -1.01
CA LEU A 25 17.56 21.49 -1.23
C LEU A 25 17.72 22.88 -1.88
N PRO A 26 16.81 23.28 -2.78
CA PRO A 26 16.84 24.63 -3.37
C PRO A 26 16.84 25.73 -2.32
N ALA A 27 17.49 26.85 -2.61
CA ALA A 27 17.54 28.00 -1.69
C ALA A 27 16.14 28.53 -1.29
N GLY A 28 15.09 28.28 -2.09
CA GLY A 28 13.70 28.63 -1.84
C GLY A 28 12.85 27.46 -1.34
N ALA A 29 13.42 26.38 -0.80
CA ALA A 29 12.71 25.14 -0.43
C ALA A 29 11.52 25.37 0.50
N ALA A 30 11.57 26.38 1.39
CA ALA A 30 10.47 26.77 2.26
C ALA A 30 9.22 27.24 1.48
N GLY A 31 9.45 27.95 0.36
CA GLY A 31 8.42 28.41 -0.58
C GLY A 31 8.03 27.38 -1.64
N SER A 32 8.56 26.16 -1.56
CA SER A 32 8.29 25.10 -2.51
C SER A 32 7.36 24.04 -1.91
N PRO A 33 6.46 23.44 -2.72
CA PRO A 33 5.69 22.28 -2.32
C PRO A 33 6.61 21.08 -2.03
N PHE A 34 6.25 20.25 -1.04
CA PHE A 34 7.02 19.06 -0.66
C PHE A 34 7.23 18.08 -1.84
N ILE A 35 6.20 17.95 -2.68
CA ILE A 35 6.23 17.09 -3.87
C ILE A 35 7.28 17.53 -4.90
N THR A 36 7.50 18.83 -5.06
CA THR A 36 8.51 19.38 -6.00
C THR A 36 9.93 19.21 -5.49
N LEU A 37 10.10 19.00 -4.18
CA LEU A 37 11.39 18.65 -3.56
C LEU A 37 11.71 17.16 -3.70
N GLY A 38 10.80 16.35 -4.25
CA GLY A 38 10.95 14.92 -4.43
C GLY A 38 10.21 14.07 -3.39
N GLY A 39 9.33 14.68 -2.60
CA GLY A 39 8.49 13.97 -1.63
C GLY A 39 7.32 13.24 -2.31
N GLY A 40 7.13 11.96 -1.97
CA GLY A 40 5.95 11.16 -2.33
C GLY A 40 5.10 10.81 -1.12
N LEU A 41 4.13 9.90 -1.29
CA LEU A 41 3.18 9.54 -0.23
C LEU A 41 3.88 8.95 1.01
N ALA A 42 4.83 8.02 0.83
CA ALA A 42 5.51 7.39 1.95
C ALA A 42 6.39 8.39 2.72
N GLN A 43 7.09 9.30 2.02
CA GLN A 43 7.87 10.36 2.64
C GLN A 43 6.97 11.36 3.35
N ALA A 44 5.83 11.75 2.78
CA ALA A 44 4.87 12.66 3.40
C ALA A 44 4.31 12.08 4.71
N VAL A 45 3.97 10.79 4.74
CA VAL A 45 3.53 10.07 5.96
C VAL A 45 4.65 10.04 7.02
N ARG A 46 5.90 9.83 6.61
CA ARG A 46 7.05 9.88 7.53
C ARG A 46 7.29 11.29 8.06
N LEU A 47 7.20 12.31 7.19
CA LEU A 47 7.35 13.71 7.57
C LEU A 47 6.28 14.14 8.56
N GLN A 48 5.00 13.84 8.28
CA GLN A 48 3.88 14.10 9.20
C GLN A 48 4.13 13.50 10.59
N ALA A 49 4.49 12.23 10.65
CA ALA A 49 4.71 11.54 11.92
C ALA A 49 5.94 12.05 12.69
N ARG A 50 7.01 12.46 11.99
CA ARG A 50 8.21 13.03 12.61
C ARG A 50 7.97 14.47 13.08
N ALA A 51 7.27 15.31 12.31
CA ALA A 51 6.86 16.64 12.72
C ALA A 51 6.01 16.59 14.00
N GLY A 52 5.06 15.66 14.06
CA GLY A 52 4.25 15.44 15.26
C GLY A 52 5.08 15.07 16.49
N ARG A 53 6.15 14.27 16.32
CA ARG A 53 7.02 13.82 17.44
C ARG A 53 8.06 14.86 17.84
N GLN A 54 8.68 15.57 16.89
CA GLN A 54 9.84 16.42 17.14
C GLN A 54 9.45 17.89 17.34
N LEU A 55 8.45 18.35 16.55
CA LEU A 55 7.97 19.74 16.62
C LEU A 55 6.69 19.87 17.48
N GLY A 56 6.04 18.76 17.83
CA GLY A 56 4.74 18.77 18.49
C GLY A 56 3.61 19.29 17.59
N LEU A 57 3.81 19.29 16.27
CA LEU A 57 2.88 19.86 15.30
C LEU A 57 2.30 18.79 14.37
N ALA A 58 0.98 18.73 14.26
CA ALA A 58 0.27 17.92 13.29
C ALA A 58 0.18 18.68 11.95
N VAL A 59 0.95 18.23 10.97
CA VAL A 59 0.89 18.72 9.59
C VAL A 59 -0.10 17.88 8.78
N ASP A 60 -0.83 18.51 7.88
CA ASP A 60 -1.83 17.84 7.05
C ASP A 60 -1.16 17.08 5.90
N LEU A 61 -1.46 15.78 5.78
CA LEU A 61 -0.93 14.91 4.74
C LEU A 61 -1.39 15.34 3.33
N ALA A 62 -2.63 15.79 3.19
CA ALA A 62 -3.17 16.25 1.93
C ALA A 62 -2.46 17.54 1.46
N GLN A 63 -2.13 18.45 2.38
CA GLN A 63 -1.36 19.65 2.06
C GLN A 63 0.09 19.34 1.67
N LEU A 64 0.74 18.35 2.33
CA LEU A 64 2.07 17.88 1.94
C LEU A 64 2.11 17.29 0.52
N LEU A 65 1.03 16.65 0.09
CA LEU A 65 0.91 16.05 -1.24
C LEU A 65 0.27 17.01 -2.27
N GLY A 66 -0.11 18.20 -1.83
CA GLY A 66 -0.68 19.26 -2.65
C GLY A 66 0.35 20.31 -3.10
N PRO A 67 -0.13 21.37 -3.75
CA PRO A 67 0.71 22.46 -4.24
C PRO A 67 1.12 23.46 -3.15
N ALA A 68 0.72 23.26 -1.89
CA ALA A 68 1.02 24.19 -0.80
C ALA A 68 2.52 24.21 -0.48
N PRO A 69 3.16 25.40 -0.39
CA PRO A 69 4.53 25.54 0.09
C PRO A 69 4.71 24.96 1.50
N LEU A 70 5.89 24.42 1.82
CA LEU A 70 6.16 23.88 3.16
C LEU A 70 5.97 24.91 4.29
N ALA A 71 6.28 26.17 4.04
CA ALA A 71 6.02 27.25 4.99
C ALA A 71 4.52 27.41 5.30
N ASP A 72 3.65 27.31 4.28
CA ASP A 72 2.20 27.41 4.44
C ASP A 72 1.63 26.17 5.14
N VAL A 73 2.17 24.98 4.84
CA VAL A 73 1.81 23.73 5.54
C VAL A 73 2.11 23.86 7.03
N LEU A 74 3.29 24.40 7.38
CA LEU A 74 3.66 24.64 8.76
C LEU A 74 2.79 25.70 9.44
N ALA A 75 2.48 26.81 8.74
CA ALA A 75 1.65 27.88 9.28
C ALA A 75 0.22 27.42 9.62
N ARG A 76 -0.28 26.38 8.96
CA ARG A 76 -1.60 25.77 9.20
C ARG A 76 -1.54 24.57 10.12
N ALA A 77 -0.33 24.14 10.54
CA ALA A 77 -0.17 23.01 11.45
C ALA A 77 -0.75 23.34 12.83
N VAL A 78 -1.37 22.36 13.46
CA VAL A 78 -1.95 22.50 14.80
C VAL A 78 -1.14 21.71 15.82
N PRO A 79 -1.14 22.08 17.10
CA PRO A 79 -0.47 21.29 18.14
C PRO A 79 -1.02 19.85 18.16
N VAL A 80 -0.12 18.87 18.26
CA VAL A 80 -0.52 17.48 18.45
C VAL A 80 -1.21 17.35 19.80
N PRO A 81 -2.43 16.83 19.89
CA PRO A 81 -3.08 16.57 21.17
C PRO A 81 -2.24 15.63 22.02
N ALA A 82 -2.15 15.90 23.33
CA ALA A 82 -1.45 15.02 24.26
C ALA A 82 -2.03 13.59 24.13
N ALA A 83 -1.14 12.61 23.92
CA ALA A 83 -1.55 11.23 23.85
C ALA A 83 -2.16 10.81 25.19
N VAL A 84 -3.43 10.42 25.21
CA VAL A 84 -4.07 9.83 26.38
C VAL A 84 -3.44 8.44 26.59
N PRO A 85 -2.67 8.21 27.67
CA PRO A 85 -2.12 6.89 27.96
C PRO A 85 -3.28 5.93 28.16
N GLY A 86 -3.41 4.95 27.28
CA GLY A 86 -4.33 3.84 27.54
C GLY A 86 -3.72 2.86 28.55
N PRO A 87 -4.51 2.09 29.27
CA PRO A 87 -3.98 1.06 30.15
C PRO A 87 -3.06 0.12 29.39
N PRO A 88 -1.92 -0.30 29.99
CA PRO A 88 -1.03 -1.26 29.34
C PRO A 88 -1.82 -2.50 28.99
N SER A 89 -1.74 -2.90 27.75
CA SER A 89 -2.49 -4.04 27.24
C SER A 89 -1.88 -5.33 27.80
N GLY A 90 -2.52 -5.94 28.78
CA GLY A 90 -2.10 -7.23 29.35
C GLY A 90 -2.03 -8.30 28.25
N ALA A 91 -1.00 -9.15 28.30
CA ALA A 91 -0.92 -10.32 27.45
C ALA A 91 -2.12 -11.24 27.69
N GLY A 92 -2.73 -11.79 26.62
CA GLY A 92 -3.86 -12.71 26.70
C GLY A 92 -5.24 -12.05 26.70
N ALA A 93 -5.34 -10.72 26.83
CA ALA A 93 -6.63 -10.04 26.79
C ALA A 93 -7.31 -10.18 25.40
N VAL A 94 -8.60 -10.49 25.42
CA VAL A 94 -9.46 -10.49 24.24
C VAL A 94 -9.79 -9.05 23.85
N ARG A 95 -9.64 -8.72 22.57
CA ARG A 95 -9.81 -7.35 22.05
C ARG A 95 -10.65 -7.37 20.77
N ALA A 96 -11.34 -6.26 20.52
CA ALA A 96 -12.01 -6.03 19.26
C ALA A 96 -11.00 -6.01 18.10
N LEU A 97 -11.46 -6.40 16.92
CA LEU A 97 -10.66 -6.31 15.70
C LEU A 97 -10.42 -4.84 15.30
N LEU A 98 -9.24 -4.57 14.75
CA LEU A 98 -8.98 -3.33 14.02
C LEU A 98 -9.83 -3.30 12.73
N PRO A 99 -10.13 -2.12 12.17
CA PRO A 99 -10.88 -2.02 10.91
C PRO A 99 -10.27 -2.86 9.79
N GLY A 100 -8.95 -2.77 9.56
CA GLY A 100 -8.26 -3.59 8.55
C GLY A 100 -8.33 -5.09 8.84
N GLN A 101 -8.32 -5.51 10.10
CA GLN A 101 -8.49 -6.91 10.48
C GLN A 101 -9.91 -7.41 10.20
N ARG A 102 -10.93 -6.60 10.51
CA ARG A 102 -12.33 -6.93 10.17
C ARG A 102 -12.50 -7.11 8.67
N ALA A 103 -11.98 -6.18 7.88
CA ALA A 103 -12.05 -6.23 6.43
C ALA A 103 -11.36 -7.48 5.87
N ALA A 104 -10.15 -7.81 6.32
CA ALA A 104 -9.41 -8.98 5.87
C ALA A 104 -10.11 -10.30 6.22
N LEU A 105 -10.61 -10.43 7.47
CA LEU A 105 -11.33 -11.64 7.89
C LEU A 105 -12.71 -11.77 7.22
N ALA A 106 -13.40 -10.66 6.95
CA ALA A 106 -14.65 -10.67 6.19
C ALA A 106 -14.39 -11.10 4.73
N ALA A 107 -13.35 -10.58 4.11
CA ALA A 107 -12.92 -10.98 2.77
C ALA A 107 -12.57 -12.46 2.70
N GLU A 108 -11.84 -13.00 3.67
CA GLU A 108 -11.52 -14.42 3.74
C GLU A 108 -12.77 -15.30 3.88
N ARG A 109 -13.74 -14.90 4.71
CA ARG A 109 -15.00 -15.63 4.84
C ARG A 109 -15.83 -15.65 3.55
N ALA A 110 -15.83 -14.54 2.82
CA ALA A 110 -16.53 -14.43 1.54
C ALA A 110 -15.86 -15.25 0.43
N ALA A 111 -14.54 -15.33 0.45
CA ALA A 111 -13.71 -15.81 -0.64
C ALA A 111 -13.14 -17.22 -0.43
N GLY A 112 -13.23 -17.73 0.77
CA GLY A 112 -12.59 -18.99 1.18
C GLY A 112 -11.23 -18.78 1.84
N ALA A 113 -10.86 -19.72 2.72
CA ALA A 113 -9.67 -19.60 3.54
C ALA A 113 -8.38 -19.56 2.71
N GLY A 114 -7.46 -18.68 3.08
CA GLY A 114 -6.18 -18.43 2.40
C GLY A 114 -6.23 -17.43 1.26
N ALA A 115 -7.41 -16.90 0.93
CA ALA A 115 -7.61 -15.94 -0.16
C ALA A 115 -6.91 -14.58 0.09
N VAL A 116 -6.66 -14.23 1.32
CA VAL A 116 -6.05 -12.94 1.71
C VAL A 116 -4.65 -13.09 2.28
N CYS A 117 -3.90 -14.08 1.79
CA CYS A 117 -2.48 -14.25 2.12
C CYS A 117 -1.58 -13.50 1.15
N ARG A 118 -0.46 -13.00 1.67
CA ARG A 118 0.60 -12.31 0.91
C ARG A 118 1.92 -13.02 1.07
N VAL A 119 2.79 -12.85 0.08
CA VAL A 119 4.16 -13.36 0.09
C VAL A 119 5.10 -12.22 -0.27
N LEU A 120 6.04 -11.91 0.62
CA LEU A 120 7.15 -10.99 0.35
C LEU A 120 8.45 -11.72 0.69
N SER A 121 9.33 -11.86 -0.28
CA SER A 121 10.55 -12.65 -0.15
C SER A 121 11.80 -11.78 -0.34
N ALA A 122 12.90 -12.20 0.28
CA ALA A 122 14.23 -11.72 -0.02
C ALA A 122 15.09 -12.88 -0.51
N GLU A 123 15.67 -12.73 -1.69
CA GLU A 123 16.75 -13.57 -2.17
C GLU A 123 18.04 -13.10 -1.51
N LEU A 124 18.62 -13.99 -0.71
CA LEU A 124 19.80 -13.73 0.11
C LEU A 124 21.01 -14.41 -0.53
N ALA A 125 21.95 -13.63 -1.04
CA ALA A 125 23.21 -14.11 -1.57
C ALA A 125 24.35 -13.82 -0.59
N GLY A 126 25.16 -14.85 -0.30
CA GLY A 126 26.24 -14.81 0.68
C GLY A 126 26.07 -15.85 1.80
N PRO A 127 26.97 -15.86 2.80
CA PRO A 127 26.91 -16.82 3.92
C PRO A 127 25.75 -16.49 4.87
N LEU A 128 24.75 -17.38 4.92
CA LEU A 128 23.59 -17.26 5.82
C LEU A 128 23.80 -18.04 7.11
N ASP A 129 23.83 -17.34 8.26
CA ASP A 129 23.73 -17.96 9.60
C ASP A 129 22.24 -18.12 9.99
N VAL A 130 21.74 -19.35 9.84
CA VAL A 130 20.34 -19.68 10.19
C VAL A 130 20.10 -19.57 11.69
N GLY A 131 21.13 -19.79 12.52
CA GLY A 131 21.07 -19.63 13.99
C GLY A 131 20.86 -18.16 14.35
N ALA A 132 21.61 -17.25 13.73
CA ALA A 132 21.41 -15.80 13.88
C ALA A 132 19.99 -15.39 13.42
N LEU A 133 19.53 -15.87 12.27
CA LEU A 133 18.18 -15.60 11.77
C LEU A 133 17.10 -16.04 12.77
N ARG A 134 17.21 -17.23 13.37
CA ARG A 134 16.26 -17.69 14.41
C ARG A 134 16.25 -16.80 15.64
N ARG A 135 17.42 -16.35 16.10
CA ARG A 135 17.52 -15.41 17.23
C ARG A 135 16.84 -14.08 16.90
N VAL A 136 17.04 -13.56 15.70
CA VAL A 136 16.41 -12.31 15.24
C VAL A 136 14.89 -12.46 15.18
N LEU A 137 14.37 -13.55 14.61
CA LEU A 137 12.92 -13.79 14.56
C LEU A 137 12.29 -13.88 15.95
N ALA A 138 13.00 -14.47 16.94
CA ALA A 138 12.51 -14.49 18.33
C ALA A 138 12.42 -13.07 18.92
N VAL A 139 13.41 -12.22 18.67
CA VAL A 139 13.41 -10.83 19.14
C VAL A 139 12.31 -10.02 18.45
N LEU A 140 12.12 -10.18 17.13
CA LEU A 140 11.04 -9.50 16.39
C LEU A 140 9.66 -9.96 16.89
N GLY A 141 9.48 -11.26 17.18
CA GLY A 141 8.26 -11.79 17.78
C GLY A 141 7.95 -11.17 19.15
N ALA A 142 8.96 -10.94 19.98
CA ALA A 142 8.80 -10.24 21.25
C ALA A 142 8.49 -8.74 21.04
N ARG A 143 9.13 -8.10 20.07
CA ARG A 143 9.03 -6.66 19.78
C ARG A 143 7.66 -6.24 19.25
N HIS A 144 7.05 -7.03 18.35
CA HIS A 144 5.84 -6.69 17.63
C HIS A 144 4.63 -7.53 18.07
N GLU A 145 3.60 -6.87 18.59
CA GLU A 145 2.32 -7.54 18.93
C GLU A 145 1.70 -8.24 17.71
N GLY A 146 1.79 -7.66 16.51
CA GLY A 146 1.24 -8.23 15.28
C GLY A 146 1.76 -9.64 14.98
N LEU A 147 3.05 -9.92 15.28
CA LEU A 147 3.64 -11.24 15.11
C LEU A 147 3.19 -12.28 16.15
N ARG A 148 2.46 -11.83 17.19
CA ARG A 148 1.91 -12.65 18.27
C ARG A 148 0.39 -12.61 18.33
N THR A 149 -0.26 -11.95 17.36
CA THR A 149 -1.72 -11.80 17.33
C THR A 149 -2.35 -13.05 16.72
N VAL A 150 -3.34 -13.59 17.44
CA VAL A 150 -4.19 -14.69 16.99
C VAL A 150 -5.65 -14.23 16.91
N PHE A 151 -6.42 -14.89 16.05
CA PHE A 151 -7.83 -14.60 15.85
C PHE A 151 -8.67 -15.79 16.32
N ALA A 152 -9.84 -15.50 16.87
CA ALA A 152 -10.80 -16.51 17.32
C ALA A 152 -12.22 -16.02 17.07
N ASP A 153 -13.13 -16.95 16.84
CA ASP A 153 -14.56 -16.64 16.84
C ASP A 153 -15.06 -16.54 18.28
N ALA A 154 -15.93 -15.55 18.52
CA ALA A 154 -16.62 -15.34 19.79
C ALA A 154 -18.11 -15.11 19.52
N PRO A 155 -19.00 -15.21 20.54
CA PRO A 155 -20.46 -15.09 20.35
C PRO A 155 -20.91 -13.81 19.63
N HIS A 156 -20.18 -12.71 19.82
CA HIS A 156 -20.47 -11.40 19.21
C HIS A 156 -19.61 -11.09 17.95
N GLY A 157 -18.99 -12.10 17.35
CA GLY A 157 -18.14 -11.98 16.17
C GLY A 157 -16.66 -12.23 16.47
N PRO A 158 -15.81 -12.16 15.44
CA PRO A 158 -14.40 -12.48 15.61
C PRO A 158 -13.67 -11.45 16.48
N VAL A 159 -12.75 -11.97 17.27
CA VAL A 159 -11.91 -11.21 18.21
C VAL A 159 -10.45 -11.51 17.97
N ARG A 160 -9.56 -10.66 18.49
CA ARG A 160 -8.13 -10.89 18.51
C ARG A 160 -7.60 -11.04 19.93
N ARG A 161 -6.53 -11.79 20.06
CA ARG A 161 -5.77 -11.97 21.30
C ARG A 161 -4.29 -11.90 21.01
N VAL A 162 -3.53 -11.19 21.83
CA VAL A 162 -2.07 -11.12 21.73
C VAL A 162 -1.46 -12.13 22.69
N LEU A 163 -0.70 -13.09 22.18
CA LEU A 163 0.00 -14.07 22.99
C LEU A 163 1.11 -13.40 23.79
N ALA A 164 1.39 -13.89 25.01
CA ALA A 164 2.47 -13.37 25.85
C ALA A 164 3.84 -13.52 25.18
N ALA A 165 4.08 -14.67 24.57
CA ALA A 165 5.29 -14.96 23.80
C ALA A 165 4.93 -15.80 22.57
N CYS A 166 5.58 -15.51 21.45
CA CYS A 166 5.52 -16.32 20.24
C CYS A 166 6.73 -15.99 19.37
N THR A 167 7.52 -16.98 19.03
CA THR A 167 8.54 -16.85 17.98
C THR A 167 7.88 -17.18 16.64
N PRO A 168 7.94 -16.26 15.65
CA PRO A 168 7.46 -16.56 14.30
C PRO A 168 8.06 -17.86 13.77
N PRO A 169 7.26 -18.77 13.24
CA PRO A 169 7.77 -20.05 12.76
C PRO A 169 8.67 -19.85 11.54
N LEU A 170 9.82 -20.55 11.53
CA LEU A 170 10.72 -20.65 10.38
C LEU A 170 10.72 -22.10 9.89
N VAL A 171 10.13 -22.34 8.73
CA VAL A 171 10.12 -23.65 8.06
C VAL A 171 11.20 -23.68 6.97
N THR A 172 11.89 -24.78 6.83
CA THR A 172 12.81 -24.99 5.71
C THR A 172 12.06 -25.77 4.63
N LEU A 173 12.12 -25.30 3.41
CA LEU A 173 11.57 -25.95 2.25
C LEU A 173 12.72 -26.63 1.50
N GLU A 174 12.60 -27.91 1.26
CA GLU A 174 13.50 -28.61 0.33
C GLU A 174 13.34 -28.01 -1.06
N ALA A 175 14.42 -27.98 -1.84
CA ALA A 175 14.53 -27.25 -3.08
C ALA A 175 13.34 -27.55 -4.03
N ALA A 176 12.36 -26.69 -4.03
CA ALA A 176 11.31 -26.72 -5.03
C ALA A 176 11.93 -26.22 -6.34
N GLY A 177 12.24 -27.15 -7.26
CA GLY A 177 12.66 -26.77 -8.60
C GLY A 177 14.05 -27.23 -9.05
N ALA A 178 14.62 -28.28 -8.46
CA ALA A 178 15.89 -28.87 -8.94
C ALA A 178 15.81 -29.58 -10.31
N GLY A 179 14.67 -29.56 -11.01
CA GLY A 179 14.44 -30.36 -12.20
C GLY A 179 13.90 -29.65 -13.45
N GLY A 180 13.71 -28.35 -13.45
CA GLY A 180 13.13 -27.66 -14.62
C GLY A 180 13.80 -26.30 -14.88
N GLY A 181 14.14 -25.99 -16.12
CA GLY A 181 14.82 -24.76 -16.55
C GLY A 181 14.05 -23.44 -16.37
N GLY A 182 13.20 -23.33 -15.32
CA GLY A 182 12.39 -22.15 -15.00
C GLY A 182 12.99 -21.29 -13.89
N ASP A 183 12.40 -20.12 -13.63
CA ASP A 183 12.76 -19.20 -12.55
C ASP A 183 12.55 -19.88 -11.17
N PRO A 184 13.61 -20.12 -10.38
CA PRO A 184 13.51 -20.81 -9.09
C PRO A 184 12.71 -20.00 -8.06
N VAL A 185 12.71 -18.66 -8.11
CA VAL A 185 11.92 -17.80 -7.24
C VAL A 185 10.43 -17.97 -7.56
N ALA A 186 10.07 -17.99 -8.84
CA ALA A 186 8.70 -18.23 -9.27
C ALA A 186 8.19 -19.61 -8.85
N ALA A 187 9.04 -20.66 -8.92
CA ALA A 187 8.70 -22.00 -8.48
C ALA A 187 8.40 -22.04 -6.97
N VAL A 188 9.24 -21.41 -6.13
CA VAL A 188 9.00 -21.33 -4.67
C VAL A 188 7.72 -20.53 -4.39
N HIS A 189 7.50 -19.42 -5.08
CA HIS A 189 6.28 -18.64 -4.91
C HIS A 189 5.02 -19.42 -5.28
N GLY A 190 5.05 -20.21 -6.36
CA GLY A 190 3.96 -21.11 -6.74
C GLY A 190 3.67 -22.16 -5.66
N TYR A 191 4.71 -22.78 -5.09
CA TYR A 191 4.58 -23.70 -3.98
C TYR A 191 3.97 -23.04 -2.73
N LEU A 192 4.45 -21.86 -2.36
CA LEU A 192 3.93 -21.11 -1.21
C LEU A 192 2.48 -20.67 -1.42
N ALA A 193 2.12 -20.22 -2.63
CA ALA A 193 0.76 -19.84 -2.98
C ALA A 193 -0.22 -21.03 -2.81
N ALA A 194 0.15 -22.21 -3.34
CA ALA A 194 -0.67 -23.40 -3.23
C ALA A 194 -0.87 -23.88 -1.78
N ARG A 195 0.04 -23.52 -0.88
CA ARG A 195 0.04 -23.95 0.53
C ARG A 195 -0.17 -22.84 1.55
N ALA A 196 -0.40 -21.59 1.11
CA ALA A 196 -0.57 -20.45 2.01
C ALA A 196 -1.60 -20.73 3.12
N ARG A 197 -2.75 -21.30 2.77
CA ARG A 197 -3.80 -21.69 3.73
C ARG A 197 -3.28 -22.67 4.80
N GLN A 198 -2.52 -23.69 4.42
CA GLN A 198 -2.00 -24.71 5.35
C GLN A 198 -0.90 -24.13 6.24
N LEU A 199 -0.11 -23.19 5.69
CA LEU A 199 1.01 -22.56 6.38
C LEU A 199 0.54 -21.55 7.42
N VAL A 200 -0.48 -20.74 7.10
CA VAL A 200 -0.93 -19.64 7.96
C VAL A 200 -2.27 -19.91 8.67
N GLY A 201 -3.10 -20.80 8.18
CA GLY A 201 -4.45 -21.07 8.70
C GLY A 201 -4.51 -21.99 9.93
N ARG A 202 -3.49 -22.00 10.79
CA ARG A 202 -3.46 -22.88 11.98
C ARG A 202 -4.17 -22.25 13.18
N PRO A 203 -5.22 -22.89 13.73
CA PRO A 203 -5.92 -22.38 14.91
C PRO A 203 -4.99 -22.12 16.10
N GLY A 204 -5.19 -21.02 16.80
CA GLY A 204 -4.42 -20.64 17.98
C GLY A 204 -2.99 -20.19 17.72
N ARG A 205 -2.58 -20.06 16.46
CA ARG A 205 -1.28 -19.53 16.07
C ARG A 205 -1.44 -18.24 15.27
N PRO A 206 -0.48 -17.30 15.34
CA PRO A 206 -0.48 -16.14 14.46
C PRO A 206 -0.48 -16.59 13.00
N PRO A 207 -1.34 -16.01 12.12
CA PRO A 207 -1.47 -16.45 10.75
C PRO A 207 -0.33 -15.90 9.86
N LEU A 208 0.87 -16.39 10.12
CA LEU A 208 2.09 -16.05 9.40
C LEU A 208 3.13 -17.17 9.51
N VAL A 209 4.08 -17.19 8.57
CA VAL A 209 5.24 -18.08 8.61
C VAL A 209 6.40 -17.49 7.81
N PHE A 210 7.62 -17.72 8.27
CA PHE A 210 8.81 -17.55 7.44
C PHE A 210 9.18 -18.89 6.81
N ALA A 211 9.45 -18.91 5.52
CA ALA A 211 9.87 -20.07 4.78
C ALA A 211 11.25 -19.83 4.16
N LEU A 212 12.21 -20.69 4.46
CA LEU A 212 13.56 -20.62 3.94
C LEU A 212 13.75 -21.72 2.89
N SER A 213 14.02 -21.34 1.65
CA SER A 213 14.32 -22.23 0.52
C SER A 213 15.75 -22.03 0.08
N ARG A 214 16.46 -23.12 -0.24
CA ARG A 214 17.76 -23.05 -0.90
C ARG A 214 17.54 -22.96 -2.40
N LEU A 215 18.17 -21.99 -3.06
CA LEU A 215 18.13 -21.82 -4.50
C LEU A 215 19.35 -22.47 -5.17
N ALA A 216 19.27 -22.69 -6.47
CA ALA A 216 20.43 -23.08 -7.26
C ALA A 216 21.52 -22.00 -7.15
N GLY A 217 22.80 -22.39 -7.14
CA GLY A 217 23.91 -21.46 -6.96
C GLY A 217 24.22 -21.05 -5.51
N GLY A 218 23.56 -21.68 -4.50
CA GLY A 218 23.87 -21.49 -3.08
C GLY A 218 23.21 -20.30 -2.41
N ALA A 219 22.46 -19.49 -3.13
CA ALA A 219 21.62 -18.43 -2.57
C ALA A 219 20.41 -19.04 -1.82
N HIS A 220 19.80 -18.24 -0.95
CA HIS A 220 18.58 -18.62 -0.21
C HIS A 220 17.45 -17.66 -0.54
N LEU A 221 16.21 -18.16 -0.56
CA LEU A 221 15.02 -17.35 -0.60
C LEU A 221 14.34 -17.43 0.77
N LEU A 222 14.35 -16.32 1.51
CA LEU A 222 13.58 -16.18 2.73
C LEU A 222 12.26 -15.50 2.40
N SER A 223 11.15 -16.21 2.62
CA SER A 223 9.80 -15.72 2.31
C SER A 223 9.00 -15.48 3.57
N PHE A 224 8.42 -14.29 3.71
CA PHE A 224 7.42 -13.98 4.71
C PHE A 224 6.04 -14.18 4.09
N VAL A 225 5.33 -15.21 4.54
CA VAL A 225 3.94 -15.53 4.15
C VAL A 225 3.05 -15.10 5.31
N TYR A 226 2.08 -14.25 5.05
CA TYR A 226 1.23 -13.67 6.08
C TYR A 226 -0.17 -13.37 5.58
N HIS A 227 -1.12 -13.40 6.51
CA HIS A 227 -2.50 -12.99 6.27
C HIS A 227 -2.63 -11.46 6.36
N ASP A 228 -3.48 -10.85 5.54
CA ASP A 228 -3.72 -9.39 5.55
C ASP A 228 -4.25 -8.86 6.90
N ALA A 229 -4.79 -9.72 7.77
CA ALA A 229 -5.15 -9.35 9.14
C ALA A 229 -3.92 -9.13 10.07
N VAL A 230 -2.72 -9.57 9.68
CA VAL A 230 -1.48 -9.40 10.47
C VAL A 230 -0.74 -8.15 10.06
N ALA A 231 -0.60 -7.92 8.77
CA ALA A 231 0.28 -6.90 8.24
C ALA A 231 -0.26 -6.33 6.92
N ASP A 232 0.00 -5.06 6.69
CA ASP A 232 -0.10 -4.40 5.39
C ASP A 232 1.29 -4.34 4.71
N SER A 233 1.36 -3.73 3.53
CA SER A 233 2.61 -3.57 2.79
C SER A 233 3.66 -2.76 3.55
N TRP A 234 3.24 -1.74 4.29
CA TRP A 234 4.14 -0.96 5.16
C TRP A 234 4.71 -1.81 6.29
N SER A 235 3.86 -2.57 6.98
CA SER A 235 4.27 -3.48 8.06
C SER A 235 5.24 -4.54 7.56
N ALA A 236 5.00 -5.11 6.39
CA ALA A 236 5.89 -6.09 5.79
C ALA A 236 7.26 -5.48 5.44
N ALA A 237 7.28 -4.26 4.90
CA ALA A 237 8.51 -3.54 4.62
C ALA A 237 9.28 -3.17 5.91
N LEU A 238 8.58 -2.68 6.93
CA LEU A 238 9.16 -2.41 8.26
C LEU A 238 9.81 -3.67 8.84
N LEU A 239 9.11 -4.80 8.78
CA LEU A 239 9.61 -6.08 9.29
C LEU A 239 10.89 -6.51 8.58
N TRP A 240 10.97 -6.37 7.26
CA TRP A 240 12.18 -6.66 6.50
C TRP A 240 13.34 -5.74 6.84
N GLN A 241 13.09 -4.44 6.97
CA GLN A 241 14.12 -3.47 7.37
C GLN A 241 14.68 -3.82 8.77
N GLU A 242 13.82 -4.10 9.75
CA GLU A 242 14.25 -4.47 11.09
C GLU A 242 14.94 -5.85 11.12
N LEU A 243 14.45 -6.82 10.34
CA LEU A 243 15.06 -8.16 10.24
C LEU A 243 16.49 -8.07 9.73
N LEU A 244 16.73 -7.34 8.63
CA LEU A 244 18.07 -7.19 8.06
C LEU A 244 19.00 -6.42 8.99
N ALA A 245 18.53 -5.34 9.61
CA ALA A 245 19.31 -4.56 10.56
C ALA A 245 19.70 -5.37 11.82
N ASP A 246 18.76 -6.15 12.37
CA ASP A 246 19.05 -7.01 13.51
C ASP A 246 19.89 -8.23 13.12
N TYR A 247 19.74 -8.76 11.91
CA TYR A 247 20.61 -9.82 11.40
C TYR A 247 22.07 -9.35 11.28
N ASP A 248 22.30 -8.13 10.73
CA ASP A 248 23.62 -7.51 10.72
C ASP A 248 24.23 -7.43 12.11
N ARG A 249 23.44 -6.97 13.11
CA ARG A 249 23.88 -6.93 14.51
C ARG A 249 24.22 -8.33 15.04
N ALA A 250 23.37 -9.33 14.73
CA ALA A 250 23.52 -10.70 15.24
C ALA A 250 24.80 -11.38 14.74
N VAL A 251 25.14 -11.22 13.44
CA VAL A 251 26.35 -11.81 12.86
C VAL A 251 27.63 -11.12 13.33
N HIS A 252 27.56 -9.83 13.63
CA HIS A 252 28.65 -9.06 14.23
C HIS A 252 28.68 -9.12 15.76
N ARG A 253 27.88 -10.00 16.39
CA ARG A 253 27.78 -10.18 17.84
C ARG A 253 27.44 -8.89 18.62
N ARG A 254 26.73 -7.95 17.98
CA ARG A 254 26.23 -6.72 18.59
C ARG A 254 24.88 -6.99 19.29
N PRO A 255 24.54 -6.25 20.35
CA PRO A 255 23.24 -6.40 21.02
C PRO A 255 22.08 -6.15 20.07
N LEU A 256 21.07 -7.04 20.10
CA LEU A 256 19.83 -6.87 19.36
C LEU A 256 18.94 -5.81 20.04
N VAL A 257 18.19 -5.06 19.23
CA VAL A 257 17.26 -4.06 19.77
C VAL A 257 16.06 -4.75 20.42
N ARG A 258 15.93 -4.66 21.75
CA ARG A 258 14.88 -5.36 22.54
C ARG A 258 13.68 -4.50 22.91
N GLY A 259 13.60 -3.25 22.46
CA GLY A 259 12.49 -2.36 22.80
C GLY A 259 11.17 -2.84 22.21
N LEU A 260 10.10 -2.85 23.03
CA LEU A 260 8.74 -3.08 22.54
C LEU A 260 8.33 -1.95 21.60
N ARG A 261 7.66 -2.29 20.51
CA ARG A 261 6.98 -1.31 19.65
C ARG A 261 5.56 -1.08 20.18
N PRO A 262 5.03 0.14 20.03
CA PRO A 262 3.64 0.40 20.40
C PRO A 262 2.70 -0.55 19.66
N GLY A 263 1.78 -1.15 20.41
CA GLY A 263 0.74 -1.98 19.81
C GLY A 263 -0.28 -1.11 19.05
N PRO A 264 -1.05 -1.71 18.12
CA PRO A 264 -1.98 -0.97 17.28
C PRO A 264 -3.09 -0.26 18.07
N ASP A 265 -3.48 -0.76 19.23
CA ASP A 265 -4.49 -0.08 20.07
C ASP A 265 -3.97 1.20 20.70
N THR A 266 -2.73 1.19 21.17
CA THR A 266 -2.10 2.37 21.76
C THR A 266 -1.84 3.43 20.68
N ALA A 267 -1.34 2.99 19.53
CA ALA A 267 -1.06 3.86 18.40
C ALA A 267 -2.34 4.39 17.72
N GLY A 268 -3.38 3.55 17.62
CA GLY A 268 -4.67 3.91 17.00
C GLY A 268 -5.49 4.91 17.81
N ARG A 269 -5.47 4.81 19.14
CA ARG A 269 -6.14 5.80 20.01
C ARG A 269 -5.57 7.20 19.88
N ALA A 270 -4.27 7.32 19.73
CA ALA A 270 -3.63 8.61 19.48
C ALA A 270 -4.04 9.21 18.12
N ALA A 271 -4.28 8.37 17.10
CA ALA A 271 -4.73 8.83 15.79
C ALA A 271 -6.22 9.23 15.77
N VAL A 272 -7.09 8.51 16.50
CA VAL A 272 -8.53 8.85 16.60
C VAL A 272 -8.74 10.12 17.41
N ALA A 273 -7.97 10.34 18.47
CA ALA A 273 -8.03 11.57 19.28
C ALA A 273 -7.63 12.83 18.47
N ALA A 274 -6.89 12.66 17.38
CA ALA A 274 -6.44 13.76 16.52
C ALA A 274 -7.45 14.19 15.45
N ARG A 275 -8.64 13.56 15.34
CA ARG A 275 -9.64 13.86 14.28
C ARG A 275 -11.06 13.96 14.82
N PRO A 276 -11.57 15.17 15.14
CA PRO A 276 -12.98 15.39 15.38
C PRO A 276 -13.76 15.39 14.06
N GLY A 277 -14.85 14.60 13.92
CA GLY A 277 -15.86 14.77 12.89
C GLY A 277 -16.21 13.58 11.98
N GLY A 278 -15.98 12.32 12.37
CA GLY A 278 -16.13 11.14 11.50
C GLY A 278 -17.44 10.99 10.71
N LEU A 279 -18.62 11.17 11.32
CA LEU A 279 -19.93 11.02 10.63
C LEU A 279 -20.21 12.15 9.64
N ARG A 280 -19.83 13.39 9.98
CA ARG A 280 -20.00 14.54 9.08
C ARG A 280 -19.11 14.39 7.85
N ALA A 281 -17.88 13.91 8.02
CA ALA A 281 -16.95 13.64 6.93
C ALA A 281 -17.46 12.55 5.96
N ALA A 282 -18.22 11.54 6.46
CA ALA A 282 -18.82 10.51 5.62
C ALA A 282 -19.89 11.08 4.68
N GLY A 283 -20.79 11.91 5.20
CA GLY A 283 -21.84 12.56 4.41
C GLY A 283 -21.26 13.53 3.36
N GLU A 284 -20.30 14.37 3.76
CA GLU A 284 -19.62 15.29 2.83
C GLU A 284 -18.86 14.52 1.73
N ARG A 285 -18.24 13.38 2.07
CA ARG A 285 -17.57 12.54 1.09
C ARG A 285 -18.55 11.85 0.15
N ALA A 286 -19.66 11.32 0.68
CA ALA A 286 -20.71 10.73 -0.12
C ALA A 286 -21.28 11.74 -1.13
N GLU A 287 -21.54 12.97 -0.71
CA GLU A 287 -22.03 14.03 -1.61
C GLU A 287 -21.08 14.29 -2.80
N ARG A 288 -19.76 14.35 -2.55
CA ARG A 288 -18.76 14.54 -3.62
C ARG A 288 -18.63 13.36 -4.58
N LEU A 289 -18.96 12.14 -4.12
CA LEU A 289 -18.92 10.94 -4.95
C LEU A 289 -20.27 10.62 -5.61
N ARG A 290 -21.31 11.41 -5.32
CA ARG A 290 -22.62 11.26 -5.95
C ARG A 290 -22.52 11.46 -7.46
N GLY A 291 -23.14 10.57 -8.22
CA GLY A 291 -23.08 10.57 -9.68
C GLY A 291 -21.87 9.85 -10.29
N PHE A 292 -20.91 9.37 -9.48
CA PHE A 292 -19.92 8.43 -9.99
C PHE A 292 -20.53 7.03 -10.10
N PRO A 293 -20.16 6.21 -11.11
CA PRO A 293 -20.64 4.84 -11.18
C PRO A 293 -20.08 4.00 -10.03
N ALA A 294 -20.96 3.25 -9.35
CA ALA A 294 -20.57 2.34 -8.27
C ALA A 294 -19.74 1.14 -8.74
N ALA A 295 -19.72 0.90 -10.04
CA ALA A 295 -19.08 -0.26 -10.66
C ALA A 295 -18.43 0.10 -11.99
N VAL A 296 -17.39 -0.65 -12.34
CA VAL A 296 -16.71 -0.60 -13.64
C VAL A 296 -16.86 -1.96 -14.30
N ASP A 297 -17.30 -2.03 -15.55
CA ASP A 297 -17.39 -3.29 -16.29
C ASP A 297 -16.12 -3.54 -17.12
N LEU A 298 -15.23 -4.37 -16.58
CA LEU A 298 -14.07 -4.89 -17.32
C LEU A 298 -14.35 -6.21 -18.05
N ALA A 299 -15.50 -6.85 -17.76
CA ALA A 299 -15.90 -8.08 -18.41
C ALA A 299 -16.37 -7.87 -19.86
N GLY A 300 -16.69 -6.61 -20.23
CA GLY A 300 -17.14 -6.26 -21.59
C GLY A 300 -18.42 -6.99 -21.96
N GLY A 301 -19.41 -7.00 -21.07
CA GLY A 301 -20.70 -7.66 -21.27
C GLY A 301 -20.72 -9.16 -21.00
N ALA A 302 -19.59 -9.79 -20.66
CA ALA A 302 -19.60 -11.20 -20.25
C ALA A 302 -20.24 -11.35 -18.86
N PRO A 303 -21.01 -12.42 -18.59
CA PRO A 303 -21.64 -12.62 -17.29
C PRO A 303 -20.58 -12.77 -16.18
N ARG A 304 -20.82 -12.11 -15.07
CA ARG A 304 -19.99 -12.20 -13.86
C ARG A 304 -20.43 -13.39 -13.00
N PRO A 305 -19.52 -14.01 -12.23
CA PRO A 305 -19.90 -14.94 -11.19
C PRO A 305 -20.87 -14.29 -10.18
N ALA A 306 -21.85 -15.04 -9.65
CA ALA A 306 -22.81 -14.53 -8.65
C ALA A 306 -22.13 -14.09 -7.33
N VAL A 307 -20.95 -14.66 -7.05
CA VAL A 307 -20.09 -14.27 -5.93
C VAL A 307 -18.70 -13.97 -6.50
N PHE A 308 -18.07 -12.92 -6.01
CA PHE A 308 -16.73 -12.53 -6.47
C PHE A 308 -15.73 -13.68 -6.31
N ASP A 309 -15.13 -14.08 -7.43
CA ASP A 309 -14.10 -15.11 -7.44
C ASP A 309 -12.75 -14.46 -7.17
N VAL A 310 -12.21 -14.73 -6.01
CA VAL A 310 -10.93 -14.13 -5.54
C VAL A 310 -9.70 -14.75 -6.17
N ARG A 311 -9.83 -15.82 -6.96
CA ARG A 311 -8.68 -16.35 -7.71
C ARG A 311 -8.10 -15.26 -8.59
N GLY A 312 -6.80 -15.06 -8.48
CA GLY A 312 -6.08 -13.98 -9.13
C GLY A 312 -4.92 -14.48 -9.96
N GLU A 313 -4.69 -13.77 -11.04
CA GLU A 313 -3.46 -13.83 -11.83
C GLU A 313 -2.73 -12.51 -11.76
N ARG A 314 -1.47 -12.49 -12.20
CA ARG A 314 -0.69 -11.26 -12.28
C ARG A 314 0.17 -11.16 -13.52
N LEU A 315 0.48 -9.92 -13.88
CA LEU A 315 1.43 -9.53 -14.91
C LEU A 315 2.42 -8.54 -14.30
N HIS A 316 3.70 -8.72 -14.58
CA HIS A 316 4.71 -7.70 -14.33
C HIS A 316 4.94 -6.88 -15.61
N VAL A 317 5.06 -5.58 -15.46
CA VAL A 317 5.12 -4.62 -16.55
C VAL A 317 6.31 -3.70 -16.31
N GLY A 318 7.41 -3.94 -16.99
CA GLY A 318 8.53 -3.00 -17.06
C GLY A 318 8.13 -1.75 -17.83
N LEU A 319 8.57 -0.60 -17.38
CA LEU A 319 8.48 0.66 -18.11
C LEU A 319 9.86 1.06 -18.62
N ASP A 320 9.89 1.67 -19.79
CA ASP A 320 11.11 2.29 -20.31
C ASP A 320 11.52 3.48 -19.41
N VAL A 321 12.82 3.65 -19.19
CA VAL A 321 13.36 4.74 -18.38
C VAL A 321 12.98 6.10 -18.96
N ARG A 322 12.93 6.24 -20.28
CA ARG A 322 12.50 7.50 -20.94
C ARG A 322 11.04 7.83 -20.63
N LEU A 323 10.17 6.81 -20.59
CA LEU A 323 8.76 7.01 -20.22
C LEU A 323 8.61 7.40 -18.74
N ARG A 324 9.43 6.82 -17.86
CA ARG A 324 9.51 7.24 -16.46
C ARG A 324 9.96 8.71 -16.35
N ASP A 325 11.04 9.09 -17.04
CA ASP A 325 11.57 10.46 -17.00
C ASP A 325 10.56 11.48 -17.53
N ALA A 326 9.83 11.11 -18.60
CA ALA A 326 8.74 11.91 -19.15
C ALA A 326 7.57 12.06 -18.15
N ALA A 327 7.23 10.99 -17.44
CA ALA A 327 6.20 11.04 -16.40
C ALA A 327 6.63 11.93 -15.22
N ASP A 328 7.89 11.84 -14.78
CA ASP A 328 8.44 12.71 -13.74
C ASP A 328 8.49 14.19 -14.17
N ALA A 329 8.83 14.46 -15.44
CA ALA A 329 8.80 15.81 -16.00
C ALA A 329 7.36 16.37 -16.03
N THR A 330 6.39 15.55 -16.44
CA THR A 330 4.96 15.90 -16.45
C THR A 330 4.45 16.16 -15.04
N ALA A 331 4.82 15.32 -14.07
CA ALA A 331 4.48 15.50 -12.66
C ALA A 331 4.99 16.84 -12.11
N ARG A 332 6.27 17.16 -12.37
CA ARG A 332 6.85 18.46 -11.96
C ARG A 332 6.16 19.64 -12.63
N ARG A 333 5.88 19.56 -13.94
CA ARG A 333 5.18 20.60 -14.69
C ARG A 333 3.77 20.85 -14.12
N ALA A 334 3.01 19.78 -13.90
CA ALA A 334 1.64 19.89 -13.40
C ALA A 334 1.56 20.19 -11.89
N GLY A 335 2.67 20.08 -11.15
CA GLY A 335 2.74 20.27 -9.70
C GLY A 335 2.05 19.14 -8.93
N VAL A 336 2.20 17.89 -9.39
CA VAL A 336 1.58 16.71 -8.78
C VAL A 336 2.63 15.60 -8.54
N PRO A 337 2.39 14.66 -7.60
CA PRO A 337 3.26 13.49 -7.43
C PRO A 337 3.31 12.63 -8.71
N HIS A 338 4.44 11.95 -8.97
CA HIS A 338 4.55 11.01 -10.11
C HIS A 338 3.49 9.90 -10.05
N ALA A 339 3.15 9.43 -8.84
CA ALA A 339 2.10 8.44 -8.63
C ALA A 339 0.73 8.92 -9.14
N THR A 340 0.46 10.24 -9.09
CA THR A 340 -0.78 10.82 -9.63
C THR A 340 -0.82 10.72 -11.16
N VAL A 341 0.31 10.92 -11.85
CA VAL A 341 0.38 10.76 -13.32
C VAL A 341 0.08 9.30 -13.71
N LEU A 342 0.59 8.34 -12.94
CA LEU A 342 0.31 6.91 -13.15
C LEU A 342 -1.14 6.55 -12.81
N LEU A 343 -1.71 7.09 -11.73
CA LEU A 343 -3.12 6.93 -11.39
C LEU A 343 -4.03 7.50 -12.48
N ALA A 344 -3.71 8.69 -12.99
CA ALA A 344 -4.43 9.33 -14.08
C ALA A 344 -4.39 8.50 -15.37
N ALA A 345 -3.22 8.01 -15.76
CA ALA A 345 -3.07 7.13 -16.91
C ALA A 345 -3.86 5.81 -16.73
N TRP A 346 -3.87 5.25 -15.52
CA TRP A 346 -4.66 4.06 -15.18
C TRP A 346 -6.16 4.34 -15.27
N ALA A 347 -6.64 5.43 -14.67
CA ALA A 347 -8.04 5.84 -14.71
C ALA A 347 -8.53 6.06 -16.15
N LEU A 348 -7.75 6.77 -16.98
CA LEU A 348 -8.06 6.97 -18.40
C LEU A 348 -8.14 5.65 -19.19
N ALA A 349 -7.18 4.74 -19.01
CA ALA A 349 -7.17 3.45 -19.70
C ALA A 349 -8.39 2.59 -19.31
N VAL A 350 -8.70 2.55 -18.01
CA VAL A 350 -9.87 1.81 -17.50
C VAL A 350 -11.18 2.46 -17.94
N GLY A 351 -11.32 3.78 -17.79
CA GLY A 351 -12.52 4.51 -18.14
C GLY A 351 -12.86 4.40 -19.62
N ARG A 352 -11.88 4.59 -20.50
CA ARG A 352 -12.05 4.40 -21.95
C ARG A 352 -12.47 2.98 -22.31
N ARG A 353 -11.84 1.99 -21.66
CA ARG A 353 -12.20 0.60 -21.93
C ARG A 353 -13.61 0.25 -21.45
N ALA A 354 -14.07 0.86 -20.37
CA ALA A 354 -15.42 0.70 -19.84
C ALA A 354 -16.45 1.65 -20.47
N GLY A 355 -16.03 2.60 -21.31
CA GLY A 355 -16.92 3.63 -21.90
C GLY A 355 -17.44 4.62 -20.87
N LEU A 356 -16.62 4.99 -19.89
CA LEU A 356 -16.97 5.87 -18.78
C LEU A 356 -16.23 7.21 -18.89
N GLU A 357 -16.94 8.31 -18.66
CA GLU A 357 -16.38 9.66 -18.53
C GLU A 357 -15.92 9.98 -17.11
N ARG A 358 -16.38 9.20 -16.12
CA ARG A 358 -15.99 9.29 -14.72
C ARG A 358 -16.01 7.91 -14.08
N LEU A 359 -15.10 7.67 -13.12
CA LEU A 359 -15.04 6.38 -12.42
C LEU A 359 -14.43 6.53 -11.04
N LEU A 360 -14.69 5.53 -10.18
CA LEU A 360 -14.03 5.38 -8.90
C LEU A 360 -12.82 4.43 -9.05
N VAL A 361 -11.65 4.88 -8.59
CA VAL A 361 -10.47 4.03 -8.43
C VAL A 361 -10.16 3.90 -6.94
N GLY A 362 -10.12 2.67 -6.43
CA GLY A 362 -9.71 2.41 -5.06
C GLY A 362 -8.22 2.64 -4.89
N CYS A 363 -7.81 3.61 -4.08
CA CYS A 363 -6.41 3.88 -3.82
C CYS A 363 -6.00 3.38 -2.44
N GLU A 364 -4.91 2.61 -2.37
CA GLU A 364 -4.33 2.18 -1.08
C GLU A 364 -3.61 3.35 -0.44
N VAL A 365 -3.97 3.65 0.81
CA VAL A 365 -3.38 4.74 1.60
C VAL A 365 -2.95 4.24 2.97
N PRO A 366 -1.74 4.60 3.47
CA PRO A 366 -1.28 4.23 4.80
C PRO A 366 -1.89 5.17 5.85
N ARG A 367 -2.64 4.63 6.82
CA ARG A 367 -3.18 5.37 7.96
C ARG A 367 -2.19 5.42 9.11
N ARG A 368 -1.05 6.09 8.93
CA ARG A 368 0.08 6.10 9.87
C ARG A 368 0.49 7.52 10.28
N ALA A 369 -0.50 8.30 10.74
CA ALA A 369 -0.34 9.71 11.07
C ALA A 369 0.58 9.99 12.27
N THR A 370 1.02 9.00 13.03
CA THR A 370 1.87 9.18 14.22
C THR A 370 3.15 8.36 14.15
N ALA A 371 4.21 8.82 14.83
CA ALA A 371 5.47 8.08 14.92
C ALA A 371 5.30 6.67 15.52
N ALA A 372 4.35 6.50 16.43
CA ALA A 372 3.99 5.19 16.98
C ALA A 372 3.47 4.25 15.91
N LEU A 373 2.57 4.74 15.03
CA LEU A 373 2.00 3.96 13.93
C LEU A 373 3.04 3.62 12.86
N LEU A 374 4.05 4.47 12.62
CA LEU A 374 5.14 4.14 11.69
C LEU A 374 5.88 2.86 12.09
N GLY A 375 6.09 2.65 13.39
CA GLY A 375 6.76 1.48 13.95
C GLY A 375 5.83 0.32 14.31
N THR A 376 4.52 0.42 14.04
CA THR A 376 3.53 -0.61 14.39
C THR A 376 3.38 -1.63 13.27
N LEU A 377 3.44 -2.91 13.60
CA LEU A 377 3.15 -4.00 12.69
C LEU A 377 1.68 -4.40 12.83
N ALA A 378 0.84 -3.92 11.92
CA ALA A 378 -0.60 -4.15 11.86
C ALA A 378 -1.17 -3.71 10.49
N PRO A 379 -2.36 -4.18 10.08
CA PRO A 379 -3.02 -3.70 8.86
C PRO A 379 -3.60 -2.28 9.09
N CYS A 380 -2.76 -1.28 8.92
CA CYS A 380 -3.14 0.13 9.07
C CYS A 380 -3.48 0.81 7.73
N SER A 381 -3.26 0.16 6.59
CA SER A 381 -3.65 0.70 5.29
C SER A 381 -5.16 0.60 5.08
N ALA A 382 -5.72 1.52 4.29
CA ALA A 382 -7.08 1.49 3.81
C ALA A 382 -7.11 1.62 2.29
N THR A 383 -8.14 1.09 1.65
CA THR A 383 -8.46 1.39 0.25
C THR A 383 -9.58 2.42 0.25
N VAL A 384 -9.29 3.60 -0.30
CA VAL A 384 -10.25 4.70 -0.38
C VAL A 384 -10.67 4.93 -1.83
N PRO A 385 -11.96 5.16 -2.11
CA PRO A 385 -12.40 5.47 -3.47
C PRO A 385 -12.00 6.89 -3.84
N VAL A 386 -11.31 7.04 -4.97
CA VAL A 386 -10.92 8.32 -5.58
C VAL A 386 -11.76 8.52 -6.83
N GLY A 387 -12.54 9.59 -6.88
CA GLY A 387 -13.33 9.97 -8.06
C GLY A 387 -12.43 10.59 -9.12
N CYS A 388 -12.37 9.98 -10.30
CA CYS A 388 -11.63 10.49 -11.44
C CYS A 388 -12.62 10.93 -12.52
N GLU A 389 -12.67 12.23 -12.82
CA GLU A 389 -13.38 12.82 -13.95
C GLU A 389 -12.43 12.88 -15.14
N LEU A 390 -12.77 12.23 -16.24
CA LEU A 390 -11.87 12.03 -17.39
C LEU A 390 -12.11 13.13 -18.43
N GLU A 391 -11.91 14.38 -18.06
CA GLU A 391 -12.22 15.54 -18.89
C GLU A 391 -11.17 16.67 -18.77
N GLY A 392 -11.26 17.64 -19.66
CA GLY A 392 -10.42 18.84 -19.67
C GLY A 392 -9.03 18.62 -20.24
N GLY A 393 -8.19 19.66 -20.16
CA GLY A 393 -6.80 19.59 -20.57
C GLY A 393 -5.94 18.73 -19.64
N VAL A 394 -4.83 18.22 -20.15
CA VAL A 394 -3.94 17.27 -19.42
C VAL A 394 -3.58 17.78 -18.02
N ASP A 395 -3.10 19.01 -17.87
CA ASP A 395 -2.69 19.54 -16.56
C ASP A 395 -3.89 19.79 -15.63
N TYR A 396 -5.05 20.18 -16.15
CA TYR A 396 -6.28 20.28 -15.39
C TYR A 396 -6.71 18.93 -14.84
N PHE A 397 -6.75 17.91 -15.72
CA PHE A 397 -7.08 16.54 -15.34
C PHE A 397 -6.13 15.98 -14.26
N LEU A 398 -4.80 16.15 -14.44
CA LEU A 398 -3.83 15.69 -13.46
C LEU A 398 -4.02 16.35 -12.08
N ARG A 399 -4.28 17.65 -12.06
CA ARG A 399 -4.59 18.38 -10.81
C ARG A 399 -5.91 17.97 -10.20
N GLY A 400 -6.92 17.68 -11.03
CA GLY A 400 -8.20 17.14 -10.59
C GLY A 400 -8.04 15.79 -9.88
N VAL A 401 -7.27 14.87 -10.46
CA VAL A 401 -6.95 13.56 -9.85
C VAL A 401 -6.15 13.73 -8.53
N ALA A 402 -5.19 14.66 -8.49
CA ALA A 402 -4.44 14.96 -7.26
C ALA A 402 -5.35 15.49 -6.16
N CYS A 403 -6.26 16.42 -6.48
CA CYS A 403 -7.23 16.99 -5.55
C CYS A 403 -8.16 15.90 -4.99
N ALA A 404 -8.74 15.07 -5.87
CA ALA A 404 -9.62 13.96 -5.48
C ALA A 404 -8.91 12.94 -4.59
N PHE A 405 -7.62 12.66 -4.86
CA PHE A 405 -6.78 11.80 -4.00
C PHE A 405 -6.53 12.44 -2.63
N SER A 406 -6.18 13.74 -2.59
CA SER A 406 -5.98 14.46 -1.33
C SER A 406 -7.23 14.49 -0.46
N GLU A 407 -8.40 14.71 -1.07
CA GLU A 407 -9.69 14.64 -0.37
C GLU A 407 -9.97 13.24 0.18
N ALA A 408 -9.65 12.19 -0.60
CA ALA A 408 -9.80 10.81 -0.16
C ALA A 408 -8.90 10.48 1.04
N LEU A 409 -7.69 11.04 1.10
CA LEU A 409 -6.80 10.90 2.27
C LEU A 409 -7.42 11.45 3.55
N GLY A 410 -8.12 12.57 3.47
CA GLY A 410 -8.85 13.17 4.59
C GLY A 410 -9.94 12.26 5.17
N CYS A 411 -10.46 11.31 4.38
CA CYS A 411 -11.51 10.38 4.72
C CYS A 411 -11.02 8.92 4.85
N ALA A 412 -9.72 8.68 4.97
CA ALA A 412 -9.14 7.33 5.00
C ALA A 412 -9.62 6.46 6.18
N ASP A 413 -10.21 7.05 7.22
CA ASP A 413 -10.75 6.33 8.38
C ASP A 413 -12.19 5.82 8.16
N LEU A 414 -12.84 6.22 7.07
CA LEU A 414 -14.18 5.75 6.73
C LEU A 414 -14.11 4.31 6.19
N ASP A 415 -15.06 3.49 6.62
CA ASP A 415 -15.25 2.16 6.08
C ASP A 415 -15.93 2.26 4.69
N ALA A 416 -15.41 1.55 3.69
CA ALA A 416 -16.00 1.53 2.35
C ALA A 416 -17.47 1.05 2.36
N ALA A 417 -17.84 0.13 3.26
CA ALA A 417 -19.22 -0.32 3.41
C ALA A 417 -20.12 0.76 4.03
N GLU A 418 -19.59 1.58 4.93
CA GLU A 418 -20.29 2.73 5.51
C GLU A 418 -20.53 3.80 4.44
N LEU A 419 -19.49 4.14 3.69
CA LEU A 419 -19.61 5.09 2.58
C LEU A 419 -20.58 4.61 1.50
N ALA A 420 -20.57 3.30 1.16
CA ALA A 420 -21.51 2.73 0.21
C ALA A 420 -22.96 2.84 0.70
N ARG A 421 -23.20 2.70 2.02
CA ARG A 421 -24.52 2.86 2.62
C ARG A 421 -25.00 4.31 2.55
N GLU A 422 -24.11 5.28 2.83
CA GLU A 422 -24.41 6.71 2.68
C GLU A 422 -24.72 7.09 1.22
N LEU A 423 -24.07 6.42 0.27
CA LEU A 423 -24.31 6.58 -1.17
C LEU A 423 -25.55 5.82 -1.67
N GLY A 424 -26.25 5.06 -0.81
CA GLY A 424 -27.40 4.23 -1.21
C GLY A 424 -27.03 3.05 -2.12
N VAL A 425 -25.74 2.68 -2.18
CA VAL A 425 -25.27 1.56 -3.01
C VAL A 425 -25.70 0.23 -2.41
N ARG A 426 -26.44 -0.56 -3.18
CA ARG A 426 -26.81 -1.91 -2.76
C ARG A 426 -25.61 -2.84 -2.82
N PRO A 427 -25.38 -3.67 -1.80
CA PRO A 427 -24.32 -4.67 -1.83
C PRO A 427 -24.47 -5.63 -3.02
N ASP A 428 -23.43 -5.73 -3.83
CA ASP A 428 -23.30 -6.70 -4.93
C ASP A 428 -22.21 -7.70 -4.57
N ARG A 429 -22.59 -8.94 -4.31
CA ARG A 429 -21.64 -10.00 -3.94
C ARG A 429 -20.70 -10.41 -5.07
N SER A 430 -21.00 -10.00 -6.30
CA SER A 430 -20.19 -10.33 -7.50
C SER A 430 -18.94 -9.45 -7.64
N ARG A 431 -18.79 -8.40 -6.83
CA ARG A 431 -17.70 -7.42 -6.94
C ARG A 431 -17.35 -6.72 -5.62
N PRO A 432 -16.14 -6.19 -5.48
CA PRO A 432 -15.78 -5.31 -4.37
C PRO A 432 -16.61 -4.03 -4.38
N VAL A 433 -17.03 -3.59 -3.20
CA VAL A 433 -17.87 -2.39 -3.02
C VAL A 433 -17.05 -1.14 -3.35
N LEU A 434 -17.55 -0.28 -4.24
CA LEU A 434 -16.98 1.01 -4.70
C LEU A 434 -15.58 0.95 -5.32
N THR A 435 -14.83 -0.13 -5.15
CA THR A 435 -13.42 -0.22 -5.55
C THR A 435 -13.10 -1.49 -6.35
N PRO A 436 -13.85 -1.81 -7.42
CA PRO A 436 -13.54 -2.97 -8.27
C PRO A 436 -12.22 -2.81 -9.02
N VAL A 437 -11.76 -1.58 -9.22
CA VAL A 437 -10.47 -1.25 -9.82
C VAL A 437 -9.64 -0.50 -8.79
N THR A 438 -8.38 -0.91 -8.60
CA THR A 438 -7.52 -0.30 -7.57
C THR A 438 -6.18 0.15 -8.11
N PHE A 439 -5.55 1.07 -7.36
CA PHE A 439 -4.21 1.58 -7.60
C PHE A 439 -3.43 1.68 -6.28
N ALA A 440 -2.14 1.33 -6.30
CA ALA A 440 -1.25 1.50 -5.17
C ALA A 440 0.15 1.92 -5.62
N ALA A 441 0.77 2.89 -4.96
CA ALA A 441 2.18 3.22 -5.09
C ALA A 441 2.94 2.68 -3.86
N ARG A 442 3.85 1.74 -4.07
CA ARG A 442 4.63 1.05 -3.01
C ARG A 442 6.13 1.09 -3.25
N ASP A 443 6.55 1.82 -4.27
CA ASP A 443 7.92 1.91 -4.77
C ASP A 443 8.93 2.46 -3.76
N GLU A 444 8.47 3.16 -2.73
CA GLU A 444 9.30 3.79 -1.70
C GLU A 444 9.37 3.00 -0.38
N LEU A 445 8.71 1.84 -0.29
CA LEU A 445 8.65 1.08 0.95
C LEU A 445 9.90 0.24 1.19
N LEU A 446 10.45 -0.37 0.12
CA LEU A 446 11.68 -1.17 0.18
C LEU A 446 12.63 -0.78 -0.95
N PRO A 447 13.94 -0.73 -0.70
CA PRO A 447 14.93 -0.55 -1.76
C PRO A 447 14.95 -1.79 -2.68
N ALA A 448 15.47 -1.63 -3.90
CA ALA A 448 15.65 -2.77 -4.82
C ALA A 448 16.60 -3.82 -4.24
N ARG A 449 17.62 -3.36 -3.51
CA ARG A 449 18.60 -4.19 -2.79
C ARG A 449 18.90 -3.64 -1.40
N ALA A 450 19.24 -4.53 -0.48
CA ALA A 450 19.72 -4.20 0.86
C ALA A 450 20.88 -5.11 1.24
N TRP A 451 21.61 -4.76 2.30
CA TRP A 451 22.73 -5.55 2.80
C TRP A 451 22.58 -5.75 4.31
N ALA A 452 23.06 -6.90 4.79
CA ALA A 452 23.13 -7.23 6.20
C ALA A 452 24.39 -8.08 6.45
N GLY A 453 25.47 -7.48 6.95
CA GLY A 453 26.78 -8.08 6.99
C GLY A 453 27.28 -8.40 5.58
N ALA A 454 27.67 -9.67 5.37
CA ALA A 454 28.11 -10.18 4.07
C ALA A 454 26.95 -10.66 3.15
N LEU A 455 25.69 -10.56 3.61
CA LEU A 455 24.53 -10.90 2.81
C LEU A 455 24.07 -9.70 1.96
N SER A 456 23.79 -9.95 0.69
CA SER A 456 22.96 -9.07 -0.13
C SER A 456 21.53 -9.62 -0.17
N ALA A 457 20.55 -8.74 -0.10
CA ALA A 457 19.13 -9.08 -0.16
C ALA A 457 18.48 -8.40 -1.36
N ARG A 458 17.81 -9.16 -2.23
CA ARG A 458 17.00 -8.66 -3.35
C ARG A 458 15.55 -9.04 -3.12
N PHE A 459 14.64 -8.05 -3.11
CA PHE A 459 13.24 -8.30 -2.77
C PHE A 459 12.40 -8.76 -3.95
N HIS A 460 11.51 -9.71 -3.68
CA HIS A 460 10.57 -10.30 -4.63
C HIS A 460 9.17 -10.32 -4.02
N HIS A 461 8.22 -9.75 -4.74
CA HIS A 461 6.80 -9.82 -4.36
C HIS A 461 6.19 -11.11 -4.89
N GLY A 462 5.92 -12.07 -4.01
CA GLY A 462 5.22 -13.29 -4.32
C GLY A 462 3.72 -13.05 -4.55
N HIS A 463 3.03 -14.06 -5.07
CA HIS A 463 1.58 -14.05 -5.27
C HIS A 463 0.99 -15.27 -4.57
N ALA A 464 -0.03 -15.04 -3.76
CA ALA A 464 -0.73 -16.13 -3.06
C ALA A 464 -1.94 -16.67 -3.85
N GLY A 465 -2.05 -16.33 -5.13
CA GLY A 465 -3.11 -16.84 -6.00
C GLY A 465 -4.45 -16.10 -5.88
N ALA A 466 -4.52 -15.01 -5.08
CA ALA A 466 -5.77 -14.29 -4.86
C ALA A 466 -5.64 -12.79 -5.14
N VAL A 467 -6.76 -12.19 -5.55
CA VAL A 467 -6.93 -10.75 -5.77
C VAL A 467 -8.25 -10.29 -5.16
N MET A 468 -8.27 -9.08 -4.60
CA MET A 468 -9.47 -8.49 -3.98
C MET A 468 -10.08 -7.36 -4.83
N ALA A 469 -9.79 -7.34 -6.12
CA ALA A 469 -10.28 -6.38 -7.11
C ALA A 469 -10.43 -7.07 -8.46
N ASP A 470 -11.25 -6.52 -9.35
CA ASP A 470 -11.30 -6.97 -10.75
C ASP A 470 -9.94 -6.76 -11.44
N ALA A 471 -9.33 -5.59 -11.14
CA ALA A 471 -7.99 -5.23 -11.61
C ALA A 471 -7.30 -4.30 -10.58
N ALA A 472 -6.08 -4.64 -10.18
CA ALA A 472 -5.28 -3.89 -9.22
C ALA A 472 -3.91 -3.55 -9.82
N LEU A 473 -3.66 -2.28 -10.10
CA LEU A 473 -2.36 -1.80 -10.57
C LEU A 473 -1.51 -1.35 -9.37
N THR A 474 -0.30 -1.87 -9.26
CA THR A 474 0.65 -1.48 -8.20
C THR A 474 1.97 -1.03 -8.81
N VAL A 475 2.48 0.12 -8.38
CA VAL A 475 3.86 0.56 -8.64
C VAL A 475 4.75 -0.11 -7.62
N LEU A 476 5.65 -0.99 -8.05
CA LEU A 476 6.56 -1.73 -7.17
C LEU A 476 7.91 -1.05 -7.05
N ARG A 477 8.40 -0.48 -8.15
CA ARG A 477 9.65 0.29 -8.24
C ARG A 477 9.44 1.45 -9.23
N TRP A 478 10.06 2.57 -8.96
CA TRP A 478 9.99 3.73 -9.84
C TRP A 478 11.36 4.25 -10.26
N ARG A 479 12.25 4.49 -9.32
CA ARG A 479 13.55 5.13 -9.58
C ARG A 479 14.50 4.26 -10.39
N GLU A 480 14.71 3.04 -9.94
CA GLU A 480 15.60 2.07 -10.59
C GLU A 480 14.78 0.95 -11.20
N ASP A 481 14.94 0.70 -12.50
CA ASP A 481 14.26 -0.37 -13.22
C ASP A 481 12.74 -0.34 -12.96
N PRO A 482 12.00 0.67 -13.52
CA PRO A 482 10.61 0.92 -13.20
C PRO A 482 9.73 -0.30 -13.48
N LEU A 483 9.01 -0.75 -12.44
CA LEU A 483 8.22 -1.98 -12.50
C LEU A 483 6.83 -1.75 -11.93
N LEU A 484 5.83 -2.04 -12.75
CA LEU A 484 4.44 -2.12 -12.35
C LEU A 484 4.03 -3.59 -12.23
N ARG A 485 2.96 -3.82 -11.47
CA ARG A 485 2.29 -5.11 -11.36
C ARG A 485 0.80 -4.92 -11.54
N LEU A 486 0.20 -5.65 -12.49
CA LEU A 486 -1.24 -5.81 -12.59
C LEU A 486 -1.62 -7.15 -11.98
N GLU A 487 -2.46 -7.15 -10.94
CA GLU A 487 -3.18 -8.31 -10.43
C GLU A 487 -4.64 -8.22 -10.89
N PHE A 488 -5.24 -9.33 -11.32
CA PHE A 488 -6.59 -9.33 -11.90
C PHE A 488 -7.33 -10.64 -11.62
N ALA A 489 -8.66 -10.57 -11.59
CA ALA A 489 -9.56 -11.71 -11.45
C ALA A 489 -9.83 -12.32 -12.83
N PRO A 490 -9.34 -13.54 -13.19
CA PRO A 490 -9.52 -14.14 -14.50
C PRO A 490 -10.99 -14.38 -14.87
N ALA A 491 -11.85 -14.58 -13.87
CA ALA A 491 -13.29 -14.73 -14.04
C ALA A 491 -14.00 -13.45 -14.56
N VAL A 492 -13.34 -12.30 -14.45
CA VAL A 492 -13.85 -10.99 -14.91
C VAL A 492 -13.01 -10.46 -16.08
N LEU A 493 -11.70 -10.52 -15.93
CA LEU A 493 -10.75 -9.98 -16.90
C LEU A 493 -9.82 -11.11 -17.37
N SER A 494 -10.06 -11.68 -18.55
CA SER A 494 -9.19 -12.74 -19.08
C SER A 494 -7.75 -12.23 -19.26
N ARG A 495 -6.76 -13.13 -19.19
CA ARG A 495 -5.33 -12.80 -19.35
C ARG A 495 -5.05 -11.98 -20.62
N THR A 496 -5.69 -12.32 -21.74
CA THR A 496 -5.55 -11.57 -23.00
C THR A 496 -6.06 -10.13 -22.85
N ARG A 497 -7.21 -9.94 -22.19
CA ARG A 497 -7.76 -8.60 -21.91
C ARG A 497 -6.89 -7.83 -20.92
N ALA A 498 -6.34 -8.50 -19.90
CA ALA A 498 -5.41 -7.90 -18.94
C ALA A 498 -4.13 -7.40 -19.62
N VAL A 499 -3.53 -8.19 -20.50
CA VAL A 499 -2.36 -7.77 -21.32
C VAL A 499 -2.71 -6.56 -22.20
N ARG A 500 -3.90 -6.54 -22.81
CA ARG A 500 -4.36 -5.40 -23.60
C ARG A 500 -4.53 -4.15 -22.72
N LEU A 501 -5.17 -4.25 -21.57
CA LEU A 501 -5.38 -3.14 -20.65
C LEU A 501 -4.04 -2.53 -20.19
N VAL A 502 -3.02 -3.37 -19.92
CA VAL A 502 -1.67 -2.89 -19.60
C VAL A 502 -1.05 -2.12 -20.78
N ARG A 503 -1.21 -2.61 -22.00
CA ARG A 503 -0.70 -1.89 -23.20
C ARG A 503 -1.43 -0.55 -23.38
N GLU A 504 -2.74 -0.53 -23.22
CA GLU A 504 -3.58 0.68 -23.26
C GLU A 504 -3.09 1.68 -22.19
N MET A 505 -2.86 1.25 -20.96
CA MET A 505 -2.33 2.09 -19.89
C MET A 505 -0.94 2.68 -20.25
N ARG A 506 -0.02 1.89 -20.78
CA ARG A 506 1.30 2.38 -21.21
C ARG A 506 1.20 3.39 -22.35
N THR A 507 0.34 3.12 -23.34
CA THR A 507 0.09 4.04 -24.46
C THR A 507 -0.56 5.34 -23.96
N THR A 508 -1.49 5.25 -23.03
CA THR A 508 -2.13 6.42 -22.39
C THR A 508 -1.11 7.24 -21.61
N LEU A 509 -0.22 6.59 -20.85
CA LEU A 509 0.86 7.27 -20.12
C LEU A 509 1.79 8.01 -21.10
N ALA A 510 2.18 7.36 -22.20
CA ALA A 510 3.02 7.98 -23.23
C ALA A 510 2.33 9.18 -23.89
N ALA A 511 1.04 9.07 -24.20
CA ALA A 511 0.26 10.16 -24.77
C ALA A 511 0.13 11.35 -23.78
N LEU A 512 -0.21 11.08 -22.52
CA LEU A 512 -0.28 12.11 -21.46
C LEU A 512 1.04 12.87 -21.29
N THR A 513 2.17 12.16 -21.35
CA THR A 513 3.49 12.76 -21.13
C THR A 513 4.00 13.54 -22.34
N ALA A 514 3.56 13.19 -23.54
CA ALA A 514 3.93 13.86 -24.79
C ALA A 514 3.03 15.07 -25.13
N ALA A 515 1.83 15.14 -24.54
CA ALA A 515 0.85 16.16 -24.85
C ALA A 515 1.17 17.53 -24.21
N SER A 516 0.64 18.58 -24.81
CA SER A 516 0.68 19.91 -24.21
C SER A 516 -0.25 19.99 -22.97
N PRO A 517 -0.02 20.94 -22.04
CA PRO A 517 -0.83 21.10 -20.83
C PRO A 517 -2.34 21.27 -21.08
N HIS A 518 -2.70 21.86 -22.22
CA HIS A 518 -4.07 22.20 -22.59
C HIS A 518 -4.73 21.18 -23.53
N THR A 519 -3.99 20.19 -24.04
CA THR A 519 -4.56 19.16 -24.91
C THR A 519 -5.69 18.44 -24.18
N PRO A 520 -6.93 18.39 -24.72
CA PRO A 520 -8.01 17.65 -24.10
C PRO A 520 -7.66 16.18 -23.96
N VAL A 521 -7.97 15.60 -22.80
CA VAL A 521 -7.66 14.17 -22.58
C VAL A 521 -8.41 13.25 -23.53
N ASP A 522 -9.54 13.68 -24.05
CA ASP A 522 -10.32 12.93 -25.06
C ASP A 522 -9.59 12.82 -26.40
N ASP A 523 -8.75 13.80 -26.74
CA ASP A 523 -7.99 13.85 -27.99
C ASP A 523 -6.69 13.02 -27.94
N LEU A 524 -6.28 12.55 -26.75
CA LEU A 524 -5.00 11.86 -26.58
C LEU A 524 -4.92 10.53 -27.33
N LEU A 525 -6.04 9.82 -27.44
CA LEU A 525 -6.13 8.50 -28.09
C LEU A 525 -7.55 8.27 -28.60
N PRO A 526 -7.74 7.61 -29.77
CA PRO A 526 -9.07 7.24 -30.21
C PRO A 526 -9.73 6.28 -29.22
N ALA A 527 -11.05 6.41 -29.04
CA ALA A 527 -11.83 5.49 -28.22
C ALA A 527 -11.69 4.04 -28.74
N PRO A 528 -11.52 3.05 -27.88
CA PRO A 528 -11.44 1.66 -28.31
C PRO A 528 -12.75 1.25 -29.00
N ALA A 529 -12.64 0.64 -30.18
CA ALA A 529 -13.80 0.14 -30.90
C ALA A 529 -14.60 -0.87 -30.04
N GLY A 530 -15.88 -0.59 -29.77
CA GLY A 530 -16.78 -1.45 -29.01
C GLY A 530 -16.98 -1.10 -27.54
N ALA A 531 -16.45 0.02 -27.03
CA ALA A 531 -16.73 0.52 -25.69
C ALA A 531 -18.15 1.12 -25.63
N ARG A 532 -19.17 0.31 -25.32
CA ARG A 532 -20.47 0.81 -24.84
C ARG A 532 -20.65 0.29 -23.41
N GLY A 533 -20.41 1.16 -22.45
CA GLY A 533 -20.51 0.83 -21.02
C GLY A 533 -21.95 0.82 -20.54
N LEU A 534 -22.31 -0.20 -19.79
CA LEU A 534 -23.44 -0.18 -18.87
C LEU A 534 -22.95 0.44 -17.56
N ALA A 535 -22.99 1.77 -17.46
CA ALA A 535 -22.79 2.46 -16.20
C ALA A 535 -24.09 2.40 -15.40
N LEU A 536 -24.05 1.82 -14.21
CA LEU A 536 -25.10 2.01 -13.21
C LEU A 536 -24.68 3.23 -12.37
N PRO A 537 -25.33 4.40 -12.54
CA PRO A 537 -25.00 5.57 -11.73
C PRO A 537 -25.29 5.30 -10.25
N LEU A 538 -24.58 5.99 -9.37
CA LEU A 538 -24.94 6.09 -7.96
C LEU A 538 -26.27 6.87 -7.87
N PRO A 539 -27.21 6.43 -7.02
CA PRO A 539 -28.49 7.10 -6.82
C PRO A 539 -28.35 8.53 -6.33
#